data_b8c142d0f6f4fec9385bdd6db360a022
#
_entry.id   b8c142d0f6f4fec9385bdd6db360a022
#
_cell.length_a   1.000
_cell.length_b   1.000
_cell.length_c   1.000
_cell.angle_alpha   90.00
_cell.angle_beta   90.00
_cell.angle_gamma   90.00
#
_symmetry.space_group_name_H-M   'P 1'
#
loop_
_entity.id
_entity.type
_entity.pdbx_description
1 polymer ?
#
loop_
_entity_poly.entity_id
_entity_poly.type
_entity_poly.pdbx_seq_one_letter_code
_entity_poly.pdbx_strand_id
1 'polypeptide(L)'
;INSLSYNEDKSRTLIINLVDNLLFDQEILISYSGESVLSKTNKPLQKFTNLSVLNNLEARYVLPAKIQAEDYVNMLGISVESTSDTGGGSNIGYTHKDDYAEYKIYNDERRKFTVDFRIASNSDAGEISLDLVEESTGRFITIMDKLTLPVTNDWQSWTTITKNLSEDVRKGVHIIRLNIHKGGFNMNWMDFKEIDSDGDGVSDSNDNCPDTPQGTRVDAVS
;
A
#
# COMPACT_ATOMS: atom_id res chain seq x y z
N ILE A 1 2.37 -10.26 -23.28
CA ILE A 1 1.33 -11.32 -23.17
C ILE A 1 2.07 -12.65 -23.04
N ASN A 2 1.77 -13.41 -21.98
CA ASN A 2 2.39 -14.73 -21.76
C ASN A 2 1.64 -15.83 -22.49
N SER A 3 0.32 -15.80 -22.45
CA SER A 3 -0.52 -16.76 -23.18
C SER A 3 -1.90 -16.19 -23.48
N LEU A 4 -2.57 -16.83 -24.41
CA LEU A 4 -3.93 -16.53 -24.81
C LEU A 4 -4.75 -17.81 -24.71
N SER A 5 -5.87 -17.77 -23.99
CA SER A 5 -6.81 -18.88 -23.89
C SER A 5 -8.25 -18.40 -23.98
N TYR A 6 -9.18 -19.31 -24.24
CA TYR A 6 -10.61 -19.00 -24.18
C TYR A 6 -11.29 -19.92 -23.16
N ASN A 7 -12.35 -19.44 -22.58
CA ASN A 7 -13.15 -20.22 -21.66
C ASN A 7 -14.23 -21.00 -22.44
N GLU A 8 -14.16 -22.33 -22.42
CA GLU A 8 -15.08 -23.20 -23.14
C GLU A 8 -16.53 -23.07 -22.66
N ASP A 9 -16.74 -22.82 -21.37
CA ASP A 9 -18.05 -22.62 -20.76
C ASP A 9 -18.67 -21.24 -21.07
N LYS A 10 -17.83 -20.28 -21.48
CA LYS A 10 -18.22 -18.92 -21.85
C LYS A 10 -17.67 -18.59 -23.24
N SER A 11 -18.33 -19.09 -24.27
CA SER A 11 -17.90 -19.02 -25.68
C SER A 11 -17.60 -17.61 -26.25
N ARG A 12 -17.70 -16.56 -25.45
CA ARG A 12 -17.44 -15.18 -25.82
C ARG A 12 -16.30 -14.53 -24.96
N THR A 13 -15.63 -15.31 -24.14
CA THR A 13 -14.60 -14.80 -23.24
C THR A 13 -13.22 -15.20 -23.74
N LEU A 14 -12.37 -14.21 -24.00
CA LEU A 14 -10.96 -14.37 -24.29
C LEU A 14 -10.18 -14.07 -23.02
N ILE A 15 -9.30 -14.99 -22.61
CA ILE A 15 -8.42 -14.80 -21.45
C ILE A 15 -7.04 -14.45 -21.98
N ILE A 16 -6.52 -13.31 -21.53
CA ILE A 16 -5.17 -12.83 -21.85
C ILE A 16 -4.36 -12.91 -20.57
N ASN A 17 -3.35 -13.78 -20.54
CA ASN A 17 -2.42 -13.86 -19.43
C ASN A 17 -1.24 -12.91 -19.68
N LEU A 18 -1.00 -12.01 -18.75
CA LEU A 18 0.09 -11.05 -18.83
C LEU A 18 1.38 -11.63 -18.24
N VAL A 19 2.53 -11.11 -18.68
CA VAL A 19 3.85 -11.43 -18.10
C VAL A 19 4.02 -10.67 -16.79
N ASP A 20 3.66 -9.40 -16.79
CA ASP A 20 3.78 -8.50 -15.65
C ASP A 20 2.43 -8.27 -14.98
N ASN A 21 2.45 -7.97 -13.70
CA ASN A 21 1.26 -7.59 -12.96
C ASN A 21 0.78 -6.20 -13.37
N LEU A 22 -0.52 -6.05 -13.49
CA LEU A 22 -1.14 -4.74 -13.66
C LEU A 22 -1.16 -3.99 -12.31
N LEU A 23 -0.93 -2.67 -12.37
CA LEU A 23 -1.16 -1.77 -11.23
C LEU A 23 -2.60 -1.27 -11.27
N PHE A 24 -3.14 -0.91 -10.09
CA PHE A 24 -4.56 -0.55 -9.95
C PHE A 24 -4.96 0.71 -10.72
N ASP A 25 -4.03 1.66 -10.91
CA ASP A 25 -4.23 2.94 -11.61
C ASP A 25 -3.80 2.90 -13.08
N GLN A 26 -3.36 1.74 -13.56
CA GLN A 26 -2.90 1.60 -14.93
C GLN A 26 -4.04 1.68 -15.94
N GLU A 27 -3.94 2.57 -16.91
CA GLU A 27 -4.79 2.53 -18.10
C GLU A 27 -4.43 1.30 -18.94
N ILE A 28 -5.43 0.48 -19.25
CA ILE A 28 -5.26 -0.72 -20.05
C ILE A 28 -5.83 -0.47 -21.43
N LEU A 29 -4.96 -0.46 -22.43
CA LEU A 29 -5.33 -0.38 -23.84
C LEU A 29 -5.00 -1.70 -24.55
N ILE A 30 -5.98 -2.27 -25.23
CA ILE A 30 -5.79 -3.48 -26.02
C ILE A 30 -5.93 -3.15 -27.50
N SER A 31 -4.98 -3.64 -28.31
CA SER A 31 -5.02 -3.57 -29.76
C SER A 31 -4.91 -4.96 -30.34
N TYR A 32 -5.62 -5.22 -31.43
CA TYR A 32 -5.53 -6.45 -32.20
C TYR A 32 -5.32 -6.14 -33.68
N SER A 33 -4.20 -6.58 -34.21
CA SER A 33 -3.80 -6.36 -35.62
C SER A 33 -3.74 -7.66 -36.45
N GLY A 34 -3.92 -8.81 -35.78
CA GLY A 34 -3.78 -10.11 -36.43
C GLY A 34 -5.05 -10.60 -37.17
N GLU A 35 -4.96 -11.82 -37.69
CA GLU A 35 -6.06 -12.54 -38.34
C GLU A 35 -6.24 -13.95 -37.76
N SER A 36 -5.49 -14.28 -36.73
CA SER A 36 -5.42 -15.62 -36.13
C SER A 36 -6.55 -15.97 -35.18
N VAL A 37 -7.29 -14.96 -34.68
CA VAL A 37 -8.43 -15.20 -33.82
C VAL A 37 -9.68 -15.37 -34.66
N LEU A 38 -10.19 -16.60 -34.72
CA LEU A 38 -11.35 -16.97 -35.52
C LEU A 38 -12.52 -17.38 -34.66
N SER A 39 -13.73 -17.08 -35.13
CA SER A 39 -14.96 -17.62 -34.55
C SER A 39 -15.11 -19.10 -34.86
N LYS A 40 -16.05 -19.82 -34.23
CA LYS A 40 -16.39 -21.20 -34.56
C LYS A 40 -16.83 -21.40 -36.03
N THR A 41 -17.21 -20.32 -36.73
CA THR A 41 -17.58 -20.32 -38.15
C THR A 41 -16.48 -19.77 -39.06
N ASN A 42 -15.23 -19.79 -38.58
CA ASN A 42 -14.03 -19.31 -39.28
C ASN A 42 -14.04 -17.82 -39.70
N LYS A 43 -14.86 -16.99 -39.04
CA LYS A 43 -14.83 -15.56 -39.27
C LYS A 43 -13.73 -14.94 -38.39
N PRO A 44 -12.79 -14.17 -38.95
CA PRO A 44 -11.74 -13.52 -38.18
C PRO A 44 -12.32 -12.42 -37.30
N LEU A 45 -11.65 -12.21 -36.13
CA LEU A 45 -11.89 -11.06 -35.31
C LEU A 45 -11.43 -9.79 -36.07
N GLN A 46 -12.29 -8.77 -36.08
CA GLN A 46 -11.92 -7.49 -36.70
C GLN A 46 -10.78 -6.81 -35.94
N LYS A 47 -9.89 -6.19 -36.68
CA LYS A 47 -8.79 -5.39 -36.11
C LYS A 47 -9.34 -4.21 -35.34
N PHE A 48 -8.73 -3.92 -34.21
CA PHE A 48 -9.03 -2.73 -33.42
C PHE A 48 -7.76 -2.20 -32.76
N THR A 49 -7.78 -0.93 -32.40
CA THR A 49 -6.62 -0.25 -31.82
C THR A 49 -7.06 0.54 -30.61
N ASN A 50 -6.26 0.48 -29.55
CA ASN A 50 -6.45 1.25 -28.31
C ASN A 50 -7.85 1.12 -27.71
N LEU A 51 -8.40 -0.09 -27.73
CA LEU A 51 -9.62 -0.36 -26.99
C LEU A 51 -9.34 -0.25 -25.49
N SER A 52 -9.94 0.73 -24.83
CA SER A 52 -9.83 0.90 -23.39
C SER A 52 -10.56 -0.25 -22.68
N VAL A 53 -9.89 -0.83 -21.69
CA VAL A 53 -10.43 -1.91 -20.85
C VAL A 53 -10.48 -1.41 -19.41
N LEU A 54 -11.61 -1.66 -18.77
CA LEU A 54 -11.77 -1.30 -17.37
C LEU A 54 -10.80 -2.10 -16.50
N ASN A 55 -9.95 -1.39 -15.79
CA ASN A 55 -9.07 -1.96 -14.76
C ASN A 55 -9.87 -2.08 -13.45
N ASN A 56 -10.29 -3.29 -13.12
CA ASN A 56 -11.06 -3.58 -11.90
C ASN A 56 -10.15 -3.98 -10.71
N LEU A 57 -8.85 -3.72 -10.79
CA LEU A 57 -7.99 -3.94 -9.64
C LEU A 57 -8.37 -2.96 -8.52
N GLU A 58 -8.43 -3.48 -7.31
CA GLU A 58 -8.65 -2.62 -6.15
C GLU A 58 -7.48 -1.65 -5.98
N ALA A 59 -7.80 -0.41 -5.61
CA ALA A 59 -6.81 0.58 -5.24
C ALA A 59 -5.90 0.00 -4.15
N ARG A 60 -4.59 0.15 -4.33
CA ARG A 60 -3.59 -0.28 -3.37
C ARG A 60 -2.39 0.65 -3.41
N TYR A 61 -1.74 0.78 -2.29
CA TYR A 61 -0.49 1.54 -2.20
C TYR A 61 0.69 0.68 -2.65
N VAL A 62 1.54 1.25 -3.49
CA VAL A 62 2.84 0.64 -3.85
C VAL A 62 3.89 1.21 -2.91
N LEU A 63 4.49 0.36 -2.07
CA LEU A 63 5.49 0.81 -1.10
C LEU A 63 6.85 1.09 -1.77
N PRO A 64 7.58 2.14 -1.32
CA PRO A 64 7.29 3.07 -0.24
C PRO A 64 6.16 4.05 -0.57
N ALA A 65 5.29 4.37 0.39
CA ALA A 65 4.15 5.24 0.17
C ALA A 65 3.60 5.84 1.46
N LYS A 66 2.98 7.02 1.32
CA LYS A 66 2.12 7.61 2.35
C LYS A 66 0.69 7.10 2.17
N ILE A 67 0.18 6.40 3.16
CA ILE A 67 -1.16 5.83 3.23
C ILE A 67 -2.04 6.76 4.05
N GLN A 68 -3.11 7.29 3.45
CA GLN A 68 -4.11 8.06 4.20
C GLN A 68 -4.88 7.11 5.11
N ALA A 69 -5.10 7.51 6.35
CA ALA A 69 -5.69 6.63 7.35
C ALA A 69 -7.15 6.27 7.03
N GLU A 70 -7.86 7.12 6.29
CA GLU A 70 -9.24 6.90 5.83
C GLU A 70 -9.34 5.97 4.62
N ASP A 71 -8.24 5.65 3.92
CA ASP A 71 -8.22 4.82 2.70
C ASP A 71 -8.15 3.31 3.02
N TYR A 72 -8.75 2.90 4.11
CA TYR A 72 -8.83 1.49 4.48
C TYR A 72 -9.75 0.69 3.53
N VAL A 73 -9.43 -0.58 3.32
CA VAL A 73 -10.28 -1.53 2.56
C VAL A 73 -11.22 -2.29 3.48
N ASN A 74 -10.91 -2.36 4.77
CA ASN A 74 -11.73 -3.00 5.81
C ASN A 74 -11.43 -2.35 7.16
N MET A 75 -12.40 -2.33 8.07
CA MET A 75 -12.21 -1.75 9.41
C MET A 75 -13.21 -2.29 10.43
N LEU A 76 -12.93 -2.05 11.69
CA LEU A 76 -13.84 -2.25 12.80
C LEU A 76 -13.71 -1.08 13.77
N GLY A 77 -14.84 -0.48 14.17
CA GLY A 77 -14.98 0.40 15.32
C GLY A 77 -14.54 1.84 15.11
N ILE A 78 -13.85 2.18 14.02
CA ILE A 78 -13.37 3.53 13.73
C ILE A 78 -14.37 4.35 12.92
N SER A 79 -14.21 5.68 12.91
CA SER A 79 -14.96 6.60 12.06
C SER A 79 -14.04 7.60 11.38
N VAL A 80 -14.49 8.14 10.26
CA VAL A 80 -13.78 9.19 9.52
C VAL A 80 -14.36 10.55 9.88
N GLU A 81 -13.48 11.53 10.07
CA GLU A 81 -13.86 12.94 10.31
C GLU A 81 -12.92 13.87 9.53
N SER A 82 -13.32 15.14 9.39
CA SER A 82 -12.48 16.15 8.74
C SER A 82 -11.27 16.49 9.61
N THR A 83 -10.09 16.63 9.01
CA THR A 83 -8.88 17.05 9.71
C THR A 83 -8.59 18.52 9.51
N SER A 84 -7.99 19.15 10.55
CA SER A 84 -7.38 20.48 10.46
C SER A 84 -5.88 20.43 10.20
N ASP A 85 -5.31 19.24 9.97
CA ASP A 85 -3.89 19.10 9.70
C ASP A 85 -3.48 19.76 8.37
N THR A 86 -2.18 20.01 8.22
CA THR A 86 -1.63 20.59 6.99
C THR A 86 -1.95 19.70 5.79
N GLY A 87 -2.56 20.30 4.76
CA GLY A 87 -3.01 19.59 3.57
C GLY A 87 -4.51 19.29 3.57
N GLY A 88 -5.21 19.39 4.70
CA GLY A 88 -6.64 19.11 4.79
C GLY A 88 -6.99 17.64 4.62
N GLY A 89 -8.23 17.35 4.19
CA GLY A 89 -8.70 15.97 3.99
C GLY A 89 -9.44 15.42 5.20
N SER A 90 -9.21 14.15 5.48
CA SER A 90 -9.86 13.42 6.56
C SER A 90 -8.85 12.72 7.45
N ASN A 91 -9.30 12.25 8.59
CA ASN A 91 -8.54 11.38 9.49
C ASN A 91 -9.48 10.29 10.04
N ILE A 92 -8.91 9.19 10.52
CA ILE A 92 -9.66 8.26 11.37
C ILE A 92 -9.65 8.75 12.80
N GLY A 93 -10.76 8.52 13.49
CA GLY A 93 -10.96 8.85 14.90
C GLY A 93 -11.95 7.92 15.58
N TYR A 94 -12.42 8.30 16.77
CA TYR A 94 -13.34 7.50 17.59
C TYR A 94 -12.80 6.09 17.90
N THR A 95 -11.50 5.99 18.02
CA THR A 95 -10.79 4.75 18.23
C THR A 95 -10.98 4.16 19.62
N HIS A 96 -11.19 2.85 19.70
CA HIS A 96 -11.32 2.09 20.95
C HIS A 96 -10.39 0.87 20.94
N LYS A 97 -10.32 0.20 22.08
CA LYS A 97 -9.59 -1.04 22.18
C LYS A 97 -10.23 -2.12 21.28
N ASP A 98 -9.37 -2.90 20.62
CA ASP A 98 -9.70 -4.00 19.69
C ASP A 98 -10.29 -3.56 18.34
N ASP A 99 -10.32 -2.24 18.05
CA ASP A 99 -10.58 -1.70 16.73
C ASP A 99 -9.41 -1.96 15.79
N TYR A 100 -9.66 -1.89 14.48
CA TYR A 100 -8.62 -2.02 13.48
C TYR A 100 -8.96 -1.31 12.16
N ALA A 101 -7.93 -1.05 11.35
CA ALA A 101 -8.05 -0.67 9.95
C ALA A 101 -7.10 -1.51 9.09
N GLU A 102 -7.52 -1.89 7.89
CA GLU A 102 -6.75 -2.70 6.95
C GLU A 102 -6.52 -1.95 5.65
N TYR A 103 -5.28 -1.99 5.17
CA TYR A 103 -4.83 -1.27 3.98
C TYR A 103 -4.21 -2.24 2.99
N LYS A 104 -4.68 -2.23 1.75
CA LYS A 104 -4.13 -3.09 0.69
C LYS A 104 -2.89 -2.43 0.09
N ILE A 105 -1.77 -3.14 0.15
CA ILE A 105 -0.47 -2.69 -0.35
C ILE A 105 0.10 -3.65 -1.38
N TYR A 106 1.00 -3.13 -2.20
CA TYR A 106 1.92 -3.92 -3.02
C TYR A 106 3.35 -3.50 -2.68
N ASN A 107 4.22 -4.49 -2.48
CA ASN A 107 5.65 -4.29 -2.32
C ASN A 107 6.36 -5.04 -3.45
N ASP A 108 7.20 -4.34 -4.23
CA ASP A 108 7.83 -4.89 -5.43
C ASP A 108 9.02 -5.81 -5.11
N GLU A 109 9.62 -5.63 -3.93
CA GLU A 109 10.67 -6.51 -3.42
C GLU A 109 10.63 -6.56 -1.89
N ARG A 110 11.36 -7.52 -1.30
CA ARG A 110 11.45 -7.65 0.16
C ARG A 110 12.35 -6.58 0.72
N ARG A 111 11.83 -5.72 1.60
CA ARG A 111 12.60 -4.65 2.27
C ARG A 111 12.02 -4.29 3.64
N LYS A 112 12.86 -3.64 4.43
CA LYS A 112 12.50 -3.10 5.72
C LYS A 112 12.14 -1.62 5.61
N PHE A 113 11.15 -1.19 6.40
CA PHE A 113 10.66 0.18 6.37
C PHE A 113 10.75 0.83 7.74
N THR A 114 10.91 2.14 7.71
CA THR A 114 10.55 3.05 8.79
C THR A 114 9.15 3.58 8.49
N VAL A 115 8.32 3.73 9.52
CA VAL A 115 6.97 4.27 9.35
C VAL A 115 6.79 5.50 10.22
N ASP A 116 6.38 6.60 9.58
CA ASP A 116 5.92 7.79 10.26
C ASP A 116 4.40 7.71 10.45
N PHE A 117 3.93 7.99 11.67
CA PHE A 117 2.52 8.07 12.02
C PHE A 117 2.16 9.51 12.35
N ARG A 118 1.19 10.07 11.66
CA ARG A 118 0.65 11.41 11.93
C ARG A 118 -0.58 11.29 12.81
N ILE A 119 -0.44 11.66 14.08
CA ILE A 119 -1.45 11.43 15.11
C ILE A 119 -1.79 12.69 15.90
N ALA A 120 -2.98 12.70 16.49
CA ALA A 120 -3.41 13.65 17.50
C ALA A 120 -4.17 12.92 18.62
N SER A 121 -4.05 13.36 19.87
CA SER A 121 -4.69 12.75 21.01
C SER A 121 -4.95 13.79 22.09
N ASN A 122 -6.19 13.84 22.60
CA ASN A 122 -6.56 14.88 23.57
C ASN A 122 -6.00 14.62 24.99
N SER A 123 -6.28 13.47 25.57
CA SER A 123 -5.98 13.21 26.98
C SER A 123 -5.36 11.85 27.27
N ASP A 124 -5.50 10.90 26.37
CA ASP A 124 -5.06 9.53 26.57
C ASP A 124 -4.01 9.12 25.53
N ALA A 125 -2.94 8.51 26.00
CA ALA A 125 -2.00 7.86 25.11
C ALA A 125 -2.64 6.62 24.47
N GLY A 126 -2.74 6.62 23.13
CA GLY A 126 -3.15 5.43 22.36
C GLY A 126 -2.07 4.36 22.34
N GLU A 127 -2.41 3.17 21.92
CA GLU A 127 -1.44 2.07 21.69
C GLU A 127 -1.82 1.31 20.42
N ILE A 128 -0.88 1.16 19.50
CA ILE A 128 -1.08 0.51 18.20
C ILE A 128 -0.01 -0.55 17.93
N SER A 129 -0.29 -1.46 16.99
CA SER A 129 0.71 -2.31 16.34
C SER A 129 0.38 -2.48 14.85
N LEU A 130 1.33 -2.98 14.07
CA LEU A 130 1.09 -3.34 12.68
C LEU A 130 1.34 -4.82 12.46
N ASP A 131 0.38 -5.46 11.79
CA ASP A 131 0.53 -6.80 11.25
C ASP A 131 0.51 -6.76 9.72
N LEU A 132 1.29 -7.63 9.10
CA LEU A 132 1.18 -7.99 7.70
C LEU A 132 0.28 -9.21 7.59
N VAL A 133 -0.81 -9.09 6.84
CA VAL A 133 -1.69 -10.22 6.54
C VAL A 133 -1.37 -10.72 5.14
N GLU A 134 -0.92 -11.96 5.04
CA GLU A 134 -0.69 -12.60 3.75
C GLU A 134 -2.04 -12.90 3.08
N GLU A 135 -2.36 -12.23 1.98
CA GLU A 135 -3.67 -12.35 1.31
C GLU A 135 -3.99 -13.80 0.91
N SER A 136 -2.97 -14.59 0.53
CA SER A 136 -3.13 -15.98 0.09
C SER A 136 -3.44 -16.97 1.22
N THR A 137 -3.03 -16.69 2.45
CA THR A 137 -3.13 -17.62 3.60
C THR A 137 -3.96 -17.09 4.75
N GLY A 138 -4.21 -15.78 4.79
CA GLY A 138 -4.80 -15.08 5.94
C GLY A 138 -3.90 -15.05 7.17
N ARG A 139 -2.61 -15.40 7.04
CA ARG A 139 -1.67 -15.43 8.15
C ARG A 139 -1.28 -14.03 8.57
N PHE A 140 -1.31 -13.78 9.88
CA PHE A 140 -0.83 -12.56 10.50
C PHE A 140 0.66 -12.70 10.86
N ILE A 141 1.45 -11.69 10.52
CA ILE A 141 2.86 -11.55 10.89
C ILE A 141 3.01 -10.16 11.49
N THR A 142 3.32 -10.07 12.77
CA THR A 142 3.58 -8.78 13.42
C THR A 142 4.85 -8.18 12.83
N ILE A 143 4.70 -7.02 12.19
CA ILE A 143 5.79 -6.27 11.56
C ILE A 143 6.19 -5.04 12.39
N MET A 144 5.35 -4.62 13.33
CA MET A 144 5.66 -3.61 14.32
C MET A 144 4.98 -3.99 15.64
N ASP A 145 5.78 -4.19 16.67
CA ASP A 145 5.31 -4.39 18.03
C ASP A 145 4.56 -3.15 18.55
N LYS A 146 3.90 -3.31 19.69
CA LYS A 146 3.13 -2.24 20.32
C LYS A 146 3.92 -0.93 20.45
N LEU A 147 3.32 0.13 19.96
CA LEU A 147 3.81 1.49 20.02
C LEU A 147 2.81 2.34 20.82
N THR A 148 3.29 2.94 21.91
CA THR A 148 2.50 3.92 22.65
C THR A 148 2.58 5.27 21.95
N LEU A 149 1.42 5.87 21.69
CA LEU A 149 1.29 7.17 21.04
C LEU A 149 1.35 8.29 22.09
N PRO A 150 1.97 9.44 21.77
CA PRO A 150 2.00 10.57 22.69
C PRO A 150 0.63 11.26 22.82
N VAL A 151 0.41 11.92 23.94
CA VAL A 151 -0.71 12.85 24.13
C VAL A 151 -0.31 14.20 23.55
N THR A 152 -1.19 14.80 22.73
CA THR A 152 -0.97 16.10 22.09
C THR A 152 -1.88 17.20 22.66
N ASN A 153 -2.72 16.85 23.65
CA ASN A 153 -3.64 17.72 24.40
C ASN A 153 -4.81 18.31 23.57
N ASP A 154 -4.99 17.87 22.35
CA ASP A 154 -6.12 18.23 21.50
C ASP A 154 -6.31 17.20 20.39
N TRP A 155 -7.57 16.96 19.97
CA TRP A 155 -7.93 16.01 18.90
C TRP A 155 -7.40 16.39 17.51
N GLN A 156 -7.00 17.65 17.34
CA GLN A 156 -6.49 18.21 16.09
C GLN A 156 -5.09 18.85 16.24
N SER A 157 -4.42 18.62 17.37
CA SER A 157 -3.02 19.01 17.57
C SER A 157 -2.11 17.88 17.08
N TRP A 158 -1.65 18.00 15.85
CA TRP A 158 -0.98 16.93 15.13
C TRP A 158 0.52 16.87 15.42
N THR A 159 1.01 15.66 15.64
CA THR A 159 2.45 15.35 15.73
C THR A 159 2.78 14.12 14.88
N THR A 160 4.04 14.00 14.48
CA THR A 160 4.54 12.83 13.76
C THR A 160 5.47 12.05 14.67
N ILE A 161 5.29 10.75 14.75
CA ILE A 161 6.17 9.83 15.43
C ILE A 161 6.67 8.78 14.45
N THR A 162 7.92 8.38 14.61
CA THR A 162 8.61 7.46 13.69
C THR A 162 8.92 6.15 14.40
N LYS A 163 8.73 5.03 13.70
CA LYS A 163 9.07 3.70 14.20
C LYS A 163 9.62 2.82 13.08
N ASN A 164 10.76 2.19 13.33
CA ASN A 164 11.26 1.14 12.44
C ASN A 164 10.41 -0.12 12.59
N LEU A 165 10.09 -0.78 11.47
CA LEU A 165 9.50 -2.09 11.51
C LEU A 165 10.48 -3.11 12.09
N SER A 166 9.96 -4.11 12.82
CA SER A 166 10.77 -5.21 13.36
C SER A 166 11.08 -6.25 12.30
N GLU A 167 10.18 -6.43 11.33
CA GLU A 167 10.29 -7.41 10.26
C GLU A 167 10.22 -6.76 8.87
N ASP A 168 10.74 -7.46 7.86
CA ASP A 168 10.65 -7.04 6.47
C ASP A 168 9.24 -7.21 5.91
N VAL A 169 8.80 -6.27 5.09
CA VAL A 169 7.64 -6.46 4.23
C VAL A 169 8.07 -7.27 3.01
N ARG A 170 7.44 -8.42 2.79
CA ARG A 170 7.77 -9.32 1.69
C ARG A 170 7.30 -8.76 0.34
N LYS A 171 7.90 -9.24 -0.75
CA LYS A 171 7.40 -8.98 -2.10
C LYS A 171 5.99 -9.53 -2.27
N GLY A 172 5.14 -8.76 -2.96
CA GLY A 172 3.79 -9.16 -3.35
C GLY A 172 2.69 -8.25 -2.81
N VAL A 173 1.47 -8.73 -2.98
CA VAL A 173 0.26 -8.06 -2.47
C VAL A 173 0.01 -8.53 -1.04
N HIS A 174 -0.21 -7.59 -0.15
CA HIS A 174 -0.48 -7.84 1.26
C HIS A 174 -1.53 -6.87 1.79
N ILE A 175 -2.02 -7.17 2.97
CA ILE A 175 -2.80 -6.25 3.78
C ILE A 175 -1.94 -5.85 4.97
N ILE A 176 -1.78 -4.55 5.21
CA ILE A 176 -1.28 -4.02 6.47
C ILE A 176 -2.48 -3.79 7.36
N ARG A 177 -2.47 -4.41 8.54
CA ARG A 177 -3.49 -4.20 9.56
C ARG A 177 -2.92 -3.35 10.68
N LEU A 178 -3.50 -2.16 10.86
CA LEU A 178 -3.32 -1.33 12.04
C LEU A 178 -4.23 -1.86 13.14
N ASN A 179 -3.65 -2.43 14.19
CA ASN A 179 -4.39 -2.87 15.37
C ASN A 179 -4.38 -1.78 16.43
N ILE A 180 -5.51 -1.54 17.08
CA ILE A 180 -5.68 -0.56 18.13
C ILE A 180 -5.83 -1.27 19.48
N HIS A 181 -4.77 -1.26 20.29
CA HIS A 181 -4.75 -1.90 21.61
C HIS A 181 -5.32 -0.98 22.68
N LYS A 182 -5.18 0.33 22.48
CA LYS A 182 -5.82 1.39 23.28
C LYS A 182 -6.16 2.55 22.36
N GLY A 183 -7.43 2.94 22.34
CA GLY A 183 -7.93 4.07 21.57
C GLY A 183 -7.65 5.42 22.20
N GLY A 184 -8.42 6.45 21.81
CA GLY A 184 -8.31 7.81 22.31
C GLY A 184 -7.34 8.66 21.49
N PHE A 185 -7.21 8.38 20.21
CA PHE A 185 -6.39 9.14 19.27
C PHE A 185 -7.07 9.25 17.90
N ASN A 186 -6.65 10.25 17.14
CA ASN A 186 -6.89 10.41 15.71
C ASN A 186 -5.62 10.09 14.95
N MET A 187 -5.75 9.54 13.73
CA MET A 187 -4.63 9.31 12.82
C MET A 187 -4.99 9.86 11.44
N ASN A 188 -4.09 10.69 10.89
CA ASN A 188 -4.25 11.28 9.57
C ASN A 188 -3.65 10.38 8.48
N TRP A 189 -2.39 9.92 8.68
CA TRP A 189 -1.71 9.06 7.72
C TRP A 189 -0.59 8.24 8.37
N MET A 190 -0.15 7.22 7.63
CA MET A 190 1.09 6.46 7.84
C MET A 190 1.97 6.61 6.61
N ASP A 191 3.26 6.91 6.78
CA ASP A 191 4.20 7.10 5.68
C ASP A 191 5.33 6.05 5.78
N PHE A 192 5.30 5.08 4.88
CA PHE A 192 6.28 4.01 4.80
C PHE A 192 7.48 4.49 3.98
N LYS A 193 8.64 4.55 4.60
CA LYS A 193 9.89 4.98 4.02
C LYS A 193 10.91 3.87 4.07
N GLU A 194 11.73 3.74 3.03
CA GLU A 194 12.89 2.85 3.09
C GLU A 194 13.85 3.34 4.17
N ILE A 195 14.57 2.39 4.79
CA ILE A 195 15.59 2.74 5.78
C ILE A 195 16.80 3.29 5.04
N ASP A 196 17.32 4.40 5.52
CA ASP A 196 18.55 5.04 5.15
C ASP A 196 19.34 5.20 6.47
N SER A 197 20.24 4.25 6.73
CA SER A 197 20.87 4.10 8.05
C SER A 197 21.91 5.15 8.35
N ASP A 198 22.61 5.67 7.34
CA ASP A 198 23.64 6.69 7.48
C ASP A 198 23.16 8.11 7.14
N GLY A 199 21.95 8.22 6.55
CA GLY A 199 21.28 9.49 6.28
C GLY A 199 21.88 10.25 5.10
N ASP A 200 22.53 9.56 4.16
CA ASP A 200 23.17 10.18 3.00
C ASP A 200 22.19 10.46 1.85
N GLY A 201 20.96 9.94 1.94
CA GLY A 201 19.88 10.10 0.96
C GLY A 201 19.72 8.91 0.00
N VAL A 202 20.52 7.85 0.19
CA VAL A 202 20.38 6.57 -0.50
C VAL A 202 19.85 5.54 0.50
N SER A 203 18.80 4.82 0.15
CA SER A 203 18.27 3.78 1.05
C SER A 203 19.23 2.60 1.17
N ASP A 204 19.26 1.95 2.33
CA ASP A 204 20.12 0.78 2.61
C ASP A 204 20.04 -0.31 1.52
N SER A 205 18.88 -0.46 0.89
CA SER A 205 18.65 -1.43 -0.19
C SER A 205 19.38 -1.10 -1.49
N ASN A 206 19.66 0.19 -1.72
CA ASN A 206 20.30 0.73 -2.93
C ASN A 206 21.70 1.31 -2.64
N ASP A 207 22.11 1.28 -1.37
CA ASP A 207 23.36 1.87 -0.93
C ASP A 207 24.53 0.88 -1.10
N ASN A 208 25.46 1.24 -2.00
CA ASN A 208 26.72 0.52 -2.20
C ASN A 208 27.86 1.02 -1.31
N CYS A 209 27.62 2.09 -0.56
CA CYS A 209 28.62 2.75 0.28
C CYS A 209 28.08 3.00 1.70
N PRO A 210 27.68 1.93 2.43
CA PRO A 210 27.17 2.05 3.79
C PRO A 210 28.20 2.81 4.66
N ASP A 211 27.73 3.68 5.52
CA ASP A 211 28.52 4.59 6.34
C ASP A 211 29.05 5.85 5.62
N THR A 212 28.42 6.29 4.53
CA THR A 212 28.74 7.57 3.89
C THR A 212 28.28 8.74 4.77
N PRO A 213 29.15 9.70 5.14
CA PRO A 213 28.70 10.82 5.96
C PRO A 213 27.61 11.66 5.29
N GLN A 214 26.61 12.06 6.07
CA GLN A 214 25.52 12.91 5.62
C GLN A 214 26.01 14.14 4.86
N GLY A 215 25.43 14.39 3.68
CA GLY A 215 25.82 15.51 2.81
C GLY A 215 27.01 15.24 1.89
N THR A 216 27.56 14.04 1.91
CA THR A 216 28.50 13.57 0.90
C THR A 216 27.75 13.29 -0.40
N ARG A 217 28.32 13.68 -1.54
CA ARG A 217 27.72 13.35 -2.83
C ARG A 217 27.90 11.87 -3.09
N VAL A 218 26.80 11.11 -3.02
CA VAL A 218 26.77 9.70 -3.45
C VAL A 218 26.40 9.65 -4.92
N ASP A 219 27.23 8.99 -5.72
CA ASP A 219 26.90 8.74 -7.12
C ASP A 219 25.95 7.53 -7.13
N ALA A 220 24.68 7.79 -7.41
CA ALA A 220 23.74 6.72 -7.72
C ALA A 220 24.29 5.95 -8.92
N VAL A 221 24.64 4.69 -8.72
CA VAL A 221 25.05 3.82 -9.81
C VAL A 221 23.80 3.54 -10.66
N SER A 222 23.86 4.04 -11.89
CA SER A 222 22.86 3.84 -12.95
C SER A 222 22.80 2.40 -13.43
#